data_490f89f781dc1c083061b29200627088
#
_entry.id   490f89f781dc1c083061b29200627088
#
_cell.length_a   1.000
_cell.length_b   1.000
_cell.length_c   1.000
_cell.angle_alpha   90.00
_cell.angle_beta   90.00
_cell.angle_gamma   90.00
#
_symmetry.space_group_name_H-M   'P 1'
#
loop_
_entity.id
_entity.type
_entity.pdbx_description
1 polymer ?
#
loop_
_entity_poly.entity_id
_entity_poly.type
_entity_poly.pdbx_seq_one_letter_code
_entity_poly.pdbx_strand_id
1 'polypeptide(L)'
;LNGLLLPEEAVRKSAKLYRDYDCHPFAGGMLFEYAYAKNELDGLEALLKREELMGFEVSENYVTLENDERKSLIERFQKAGFDIVYEFGRKAPTEPMKLDELGAVIHSVAECGIEHVIVEQSEIDMLADSSATGLQDLREQNWFDRIVIEADPYRFPTQHAELINTFGRDVN
;
A
#
# COMPACT_ATOMS: atom_id res chain seq x y z
N LEU A 1 -9.47 8.65 -4.02
CA LEU A 1 -10.65 9.20 -4.74
C LEU A 1 -11.08 10.56 -4.22
N ASN A 2 -11.05 10.80 -2.89
CA ASN A 2 -11.48 12.09 -2.32
C ASN A 2 -10.70 13.29 -2.87
N GLY A 3 -9.43 13.11 -3.20
CA GLY A 3 -8.62 14.16 -3.84
C GLY A 3 -9.17 14.65 -5.19
N LEU A 4 -9.89 13.79 -5.92
CA LEU A 4 -10.53 14.18 -7.18
C LEU A 4 -11.74 15.14 -7.01
N LEU A 5 -12.26 15.22 -5.79
CA LEU A 5 -13.35 16.14 -5.42
C LEU A 5 -12.85 17.52 -5.02
N LEU A 6 -11.54 17.67 -4.82
CA LEU A 6 -10.92 18.94 -4.49
C LEU A 6 -10.61 19.73 -5.77
N PRO A 7 -10.58 21.07 -5.71
CA PRO A 7 -10.05 21.85 -6.81
C PRO A 7 -8.60 21.45 -7.14
N GLU A 8 -8.29 21.33 -8.44
CA GLU A 8 -6.93 20.94 -8.90
C GLU A 8 -5.83 21.80 -8.27
N GLU A 9 -6.07 23.09 -8.12
CA GLU A 9 -5.13 24.00 -7.48
C GLU A 9 -4.84 23.60 -6.02
N ALA A 10 -5.82 23.09 -5.28
CA ALA A 10 -5.63 22.63 -3.90
C ALA A 10 -4.75 21.39 -3.84
N VAL A 11 -4.97 20.42 -4.75
CA VAL A 11 -4.16 19.21 -4.84
C VAL A 11 -2.70 19.57 -5.16
N ARG A 12 -2.47 20.37 -6.19
CA ARG A 12 -1.12 20.82 -6.58
C ARG A 12 -0.39 21.60 -5.49
N LYS A 13 -1.10 22.51 -4.80
CA LYS A 13 -0.52 23.23 -3.65
C LYS A 13 -0.11 22.30 -2.53
N SER A 14 -0.94 21.30 -2.20
CA SER A 14 -0.61 20.30 -1.19
C SER A 14 0.58 19.45 -1.62
N ALA A 15 0.59 18.96 -2.85
CA ALA A 15 1.70 18.18 -3.38
C ALA A 15 3.01 18.97 -3.38
N LYS A 16 2.95 20.26 -3.77
CA LYS A 16 4.12 21.15 -3.69
C LYS A 16 4.61 21.32 -2.25
N LEU A 17 3.69 21.56 -1.31
CA LEU A 17 4.04 21.71 0.10
C LEU A 17 4.77 20.47 0.64
N TYR A 18 4.28 19.27 0.36
CA TYR A 18 4.96 18.05 0.76
C TYR A 18 6.38 17.96 0.19
N ARG A 19 6.57 18.27 -1.10
CA ARG A 19 7.90 18.28 -1.73
C ARG A 19 8.85 19.33 -1.11
N ASP A 20 8.33 20.52 -0.76
CA ASP A 20 9.10 21.57 -0.10
C ASP A 20 9.64 21.12 1.28
N TYR A 21 9.05 20.09 1.87
CA TYR A 21 9.49 19.45 3.13
C TYR A 21 10.14 18.07 2.92
N ASP A 22 10.63 17.81 1.71
CA ASP A 22 11.30 16.55 1.35
C ASP A 22 10.40 15.30 1.53
N CYS A 23 9.09 15.48 1.37
CA CYS A 23 8.13 14.40 1.38
C CYS A 23 7.68 14.07 -0.06
N HIS A 24 7.52 12.78 -0.35
CA HIS A 24 7.07 12.31 -1.66
C HIS A 24 5.54 12.14 -1.66
N PRO A 25 4.77 13.07 -2.28
CA PRO A 25 3.33 12.92 -2.36
C PRO A 25 2.96 11.83 -3.38
N PHE A 26 2.12 10.90 -2.98
CA PHE A 26 1.58 9.85 -3.83
C PHE A 26 0.06 9.73 -3.70
N ALA A 27 -0.59 9.14 -4.69
CA ALA A 27 -2.01 8.86 -4.66
C ALA A 27 -2.28 7.49 -4.04
N GLY A 28 -3.30 7.36 -3.21
CA GLY A 28 -3.69 6.10 -2.60
C GLY A 28 -4.33 5.11 -3.59
N GLY A 29 -4.26 3.82 -3.26
CA GLY A 29 -4.56 2.70 -4.12
C GLY A 29 -5.99 2.64 -4.67
N MET A 30 -6.98 3.14 -3.95
CA MET A 30 -8.36 3.25 -4.45
C MET A 30 -8.47 3.96 -5.81
N LEU A 31 -7.59 4.92 -6.09
CA LEU A 31 -7.56 5.61 -7.39
C LEU A 31 -7.04 4.67 -8.48
N PHE A 32 -5.98 3.93 -8.19
CA PHE A 32 -5.45 2.90 -9.09
C PHE A 32 -6.51 1.84 -9.39
N GLU A 33 -7.12 1.25 -8.36
CA GLU A 33 -8.13 0.19 -8.53
C GLU A 33 -9.33 0.67 -9.35
N TYR A 34 -9.79 1.90 -9.13
CA TYR A 34 -10.85 2.49 -9.95
C TYR A 34 -10.44 2.62 -11.42
N ALA A 35 -9.24 3.14 -11.68
CA ALA A 35 -8.74 3.30 -13.06
C ALA A 35 -8.52 1.95 -13.73
N TYR A 36 -7.97 0.97 -13.01
CA TYR A 36 -7.80 -0.40 -13.49
C TYR A 36 -9.13 -1.04 -13.87
N ALA A 37 -10.12 -1.01 -12.97
CA ALA A 37 -11.45 -1.58 -13.20
C ALA A 37 -12.21 -0.92 -14.37
N LYS A 38 -11.85 0.32 -14.72
CA LYS A 38 -12.42 1.07 -15.83
C LYS A 38 -11.62 1.01 -17.14
N ASN A 39 -10.48 0.30 -17.15
CA ASN A 39 -9.50 0.33 -18.24
C ASN A 39 -9.01 1.76 -18.59
N GLU A 40 -8.83 2.60 -17.55
CA GLU A 40 -8.46 4.02 -17.65
C GLU A 40 -7.07 4.31 -17.06
N LEU A 41 -6.15 3.35 -17.19
CA LEU A 41 -4.78 3.51 -16.66
C LEU A 41 -4.00 4.64 -17.35
N ASP A 42 -4.29 4.94 -18.63
CA ASP A 42 -3.70 6.09 -19.31
C ASP A 42 -4.25 7.40 -18.73
N GLY A 43 -5.52 7.40 -18.34
CA GLY A 43 -6.15 8.52 -17.63
C GLY A 43 -5.57 8.74 -16.25
N LEU A 44 -5.26 7.65 -15.53
CA LEU A 44 -4.55 7.72 -14.25
C LEU A 44 -3.18 8.37 -14.43
N GLU A 45 -2.39 7.91 -15.39
CA GLU A 45 -1.06 8.45 -15.69
C GLU A 45 -1.12 9.95 -16.01
N ALA A 46 -2.07 10.36 -16.86
CA ALA A 46 -2.29 11.76 -17.22
C ALA A 46 -2.70 12.61 -16.01
N LEU A 47 -3.54 12.08 -15.12
CA LEU A 47 -3.96 12.74 -13.89
C LEU A 47 -2.77 12.95 -12.95
N LEU A 48 -1.99 11.91 -12.69
CA LEU A 48 -0.83 12.00 -11.79
C LEU A 48 0.18 13.05 -12.27
N LYS A 49 0.48 13.06 -13.59
CA LYS A 49 1.35 14.07 -14.20
C LYS A 49 0.80 15.48 -14.07
N ARG A 50 -0.50 15.66 -14.32
CA ARG A 50 -1.17 16.96 -14.21
C ARG A 50 -1.16 17.51 -12.79
N GLU A 51 -1.37 16.65 -11.79
CA GLU A 51 -1.38 17.03 -10.38
C GLU A 51 0.01 17.04 -9.73
N GLU A 52 1.05 16.77 -10.52
CA GLU A 52 2.45 16.72 -10.06
C GLU A 52 2.67 15.73 -8.91
N LEU A 53 1.95 14.62 -8.92
CA LEU A 53 2.15 13.52 -7.98
C LEU A 53 3.30 12.64 -8.46
N MET A 54 4.17 12.28 -7.54
CA MET A 54 5.40 11.56 -7.86
C MET A 54 5.18 10.05 -7.99
N GLY A 55 4.10 9.54 -7.41
CA GLY A 55 3.79 8.13 -7.42
C GLY A 55 2.35 7.83 -6.99
N PHE A 56 2.09 6.56 -6.86
CA PHE A 56 0.81 6.07 -6.36
C PHE A 56 0.97 4.67 -5.75
N GLU A 57 -0.05 4.29 -4.99
CA GLU A 57 -0.16 2.99 -4.38
C GLU A 57 -0.88 2.04 -5.32
N VAL A 58 -0.32 0.86 -5.53
CA VAL A 58 -0.99 -0.29 -6.13
C VAL A 58 -1.57 -1.12 -5.00
N SER A 59 -2.88 -1.29 -4.97
CA SER A 59 -3.60 -2.10 -3.99
C SER A 59 -4.57 -3.07 -4.67
N GLU A 60 -4.99 -4.09 -3.94
CA GLU A 60 -5.90 -5.14 -4.43
C GLU A 60 -7.10 -5.35 -3.50
N ASN A 61 -7.68 -4.24 -2.98
CA ASN A 61 -8.88 -4.31 -2.14
C ASN A 61 -10.11 -4.82 -2.87
N TYR A 62 -10.34 -4.32 -4.09
CA TYR A 62 -11.52 -4.60 -4.92
C TYR A 62 -11.17 -5.23 -6.27
N VAL A 63 -9.90 -5.27 -6.60
CA VAL A 63 -9.40 -5.92 -7.82
C VAL A 63 -8.48 -7.07 -7.42
N THR A 64 -8.17 -7.95 -8.33
CA THR A 64 -7.16 -9.00 -8.15
C THR A 64 -6.27 -8.99 -9.36
N LEU A 65 -4.96 -8.97 -9.15
CA LEU A 65 -3.95 -8.98 -10.20
C LEU A 65 -3.24 -10.33 -10.22
N GLU A 66 -3.17 -10.94 -11.39
CA GLU A 66 -2.26 -12.06 -11.58
C GLU A 66 -0.80 -11.58 -11.48
N ASN A 67 0.09 -12.47 -11.07
CA ASN A 67 1.48 -12.11 -10.76
C ASN A 67 2.21 -11.40 -11.92
N ASP A 68 2.08 -11.92 -13.14
CA ASP A 68 2.72 -11.34 -14.32
C ASP A 68 2.10 -9.99 -14.70
N GLU A 69 0.80 -9.84 -14.50
CA GLU A 69 0.09 -8.58 -14.72
C GLU A 69 0.52 -7.53 -13.70
N ARG A 70 0.59 -7.89 -12.42
CA ARG A 70 1.09 -7.03 -11.35
C ARG A 70 2.47 -6.47 -11.67
N LYS A 71 3.42 -7.34 -12.04
CA LYS A 71 4.76 -6.93 -12.45
C LYS A 71 4.74 -6.00 -13.66
N SER A 72 3.99 -6.36 -14.68
CA SER A 72 3.88 -5.55 -15.90
C SER A 72 3.33 -4.16 -15.63
N LEU A 73 2.34 -4.05 -14.75
CA LEU A 73 1.77 -2.76 -14.33
C LEU A 73 2.78 -1.92 -13.56
N ILE A 74 3.45 -2.51 -12.57
CA ILE A 74 4.48 -1.82 -11.79
C ILE A 74 5.58 -1.30 -12.72
N GLU A 75 6.16 -2.15 -13.57
CA GLU A 75 7.20 -1.76 -14.50
C GLU A 75 6.76 -0.68 -15.50
N ARG A 76 5.52 -0.76 -15.99
CA ARG A 76 4.94 0.25 -16.87
C ARG A 76 5.04 1.64 -16.26
N PHE A 77 4.53 1.76 -15.02
CA PHE A 77 4.47 3.06 -14.36
C PHE A 77 5.83 3.55 -13.86
N GLN A 78 6.70 2.65 -13.45
CA GLN A 78 8.10 2.99 -13.15
C GLN A 78 8.83 3.54 -14.39
N LYS A 79 8.63 2.92 -15.57
CA LYS A 79 9.15 3.44 -16.85
C LYS A 79 8.57 4.81 -17.24
N ALA A 80 7.35 5.11 -16.77
CA ALA A 80 6.73 6.43 -16.95
C ALA A 80 7.22 7.48 -15.93
N GLY A 81 8.09 7.08 -14.99
CA GLY A 81 8.74 7.94 -13.99
C GLY A 81 8.01 8.06 -12.67
N PHE A 82 7.13 7.12 -12.33
CA PHE A 82 6.42 7.12 -11.05
C PHE A 82 7.06 6.17 -10.05
N ASP A 83 7.09 6.61 -8.79
CA ASP A 83 7.36 5.75 -7.65
C ASP A 83 6.13 4.92 -7.32
N ILE A 84 6.32 3.62 -7.08
CA ILE A 84 5.23 2.70 -6.74
C ILE A 84 5.36 2.25 -5.30
N VAL A 85 4.29 2.45 -4.56
CA VAL A 85 4.05 1.82 -3.25
C VAL A 85 3.11 0.65 -3.47
N TYR A 86 3.32 -0.46 -2.78
CA TYR A 86 2.43 -1.62 -2.88
C TYR A 86 1.79 -1.92 -1.54
N GLU A 87 0.45 -2.06 -1.55
CA GLU A 87 -0.36 -2.46 -0.39
C GLU A 87 -0.92 -3.86 -0.61
N PHE A 88 -0.67 -4.75 0.34
CA PHE A 88 -1.26 -6.08 0.42
C PHE A 88 -2.43 -6.08 1.40
N GLY A 89 -3.53 -6.73 0.99
CA GLY A 89 -4.66 -7.01 1.85
C GLY A 89 -5.94 -6.30 1.45
N ARG A 90 -6.99 -6.58 2.21
CA ARG A 90 -8.33 -6.07 1.97
C ARG A 90 -8.83 -5.30 3.20
N LYS A 91 -9.55 -4.20 2.96
CA LYS A 91 -10.15 -3.40 4.04
C LYS A 91 -11.29 -4.13 4.79
N ALA A 92 -11.82 -5.21 4.23
CA ALA A 92 -12.84 -6.05 4.85
C ALA A 92 -12.56 -7.52 4.51
N PRO A 93 -11.50 -8.13 5.06
CA PRO A 93 -11.21 -9.54 4.84
C PRO A 93 -12.31 -10.41 5.47
N THR A 94 -12.62 -11.53 4.84
CA THR A 94 -13.60 -12.51 5.34
C THR A 94 -12.92 -13.72 5.98
N GLU A 95 -11.63 -13.86 5.78
CA GLU A 95 -10.76 -14.91 6.34
C GLU A 95 -9.38 -14.30 6.60
N PRO A 96 -8.60 -14.86 7.55
CA PRO A 96 -7.26 -14.37 7.82
C PRO A 96 -6.35 -14.51 6.61
N MET A 97 -5.46 -13.54 6.41
CA MET A 97 -4.44 -13.62 5.37
C MET A 97 -3.57 -14.86 5.55
N LYS A 98 -3.12 -15.42 4.43
CA LYS A 98 -2.13 -16.50 4.43
C LYS A 98 -0.73 -15.92 4.30
N LEU A 99 0.13 -16.26 5.24
CA LEU A 99 1.50 -15.74 5.28
C LEU A 99 2.32 -16.15 4.04
N ASP A 100 2.05 -17.33 3.48
CA ASP A 100 2.68 -17.79 2.24
C ASP A 100 2.29 -16.92 1.04
N GLU A 101 1.02 -16.48 0.97
CA GLU A 101 0.54 -15.58 -0.10
C GLU A 101 1.20 -14.20 0.03
N LEU A 102 1.24 -13.63 1.23
CA LEU A 102 1.94 -12.37 1.49
C LEU A 102 3.42 -12.50 1.14
N GLY A 103 4.09 -13.57 1.57
CA GLY A 103 5.50 -13.81 1.24
C GLY A 103 5.75 -13.92 -0.27
N ALA A 104 4.85 -14.59 -1.01
CA ALA A 104 4.95 -14.68 -2.47
C ALA A 104 4.80 -13.31 -3.15
N VAL A 105 3.88 -12.47 -2.66
CA VAL A 105 3.71 -11.09 -3.16
C VAL A 105 4.96 -10.26 -2.88
N ILE A 106 5.48 -10.29 -1.65
CA ILE A 106 6.71 -9.56 -1.27
C ILE A 106 7.88 -9.94 -2.20
N HIS A 107 8.07 -11.22 -2.47
CA HIS A 107 9.12 -11.67 -3.38
C HIS A 107 8.89 -11.18 -4.81
N SER A 108 7.64 -11.26 -5.28
CA SER A 108 7.27 -10.86 -6.63
C SER A 108 7.50 -9.37 -6.89
N VAL A 109 7.04 -8.49 -5.97
CA VAL A 109 7.20 -7.03 -6.15
C VAL A 109 8.64 -6.58 -5.92
N ALA A 110 9.42 -7.35 -5.14
CA ALA A 110 10.85 -7.12 -4.98
C ALA A 110 11.64 -7.25 -6.29
N GLU A 111 11.22 -8.13 -7.19
CA GLU A 111 11.82 -8.25 -8.52
C GLU A 111 11.62 -6.98 -9.36
N CYS A 112 10.62 -6.17 -9.02
CA CYS A 112 10.37 -4.85 -9.59
C CYS A 112 11.02 -3.71 -8.79
N GLY A 113 11.87 -4.01 -7.80
CA GLY A 113 12.57 -3.01 -6.98
C GLY A 113 11.76 -2.41 -5.84
N ILE A 114 10.59 -2.97 -5.50
CA ILE A 114 9.81 -2.55 -4.33
C ILE A 114 10.36 -3.27 -3.10
N GLU A 115 10.97 -2.52 -2.19
CA GLU A 115 11.65 -3.09 -1.02
C GLU A 115 10.68 -3.41 0.11
N HIS A 116 9.64 -2.60 0.28
CA HIS A 116 8.67 -2.74 1.37
C HIS A 116 7.25 -2.82 0.83
N VAL A 117 6.43 -3.64 1.48
CA VAL A 117 5.01 -3.83 1.19
C VAL A 117 4.20 -3.36 2.39
N ILE A 118 3.25 -2.46 2.16
CA ILE A 118 2.28 -2.08 3.19
C ILE A 118 1.31 -3.25 3.38
N VAL A 119 1.04 -3.61 4.62
CA VAL A 119 0.01 -4.59 4.98
C VAL A 119 -1.16 -3.86 5.61
N GLU A 120 -2.32 -4.00 4.98
CA GLU A 120 -3.59 -3.40 5.42
C GLU A 120 -3.89 -3.78 6.88
N GLN A 121 -4.25 -2.80 7.69
CA GLN A 121 -4.49 -2.96 9.12
C GLN A 121 -5.56 -4.02 9.45
N SER A 122 -6.62 -4.11 8.67
CA SER A 122 -7.68 -5.10 8.90
C SER A 122 -7.23 -6.55 8.69
N GLU A 123 -6.20 -6.80 7.89
CA GLU A 123 -5.57 -8.13 7.78
C GLU A 123 -4.81 -8.49 9.06
N ILE A 124 -4.11 -7.54 9.65
CA ILE A 124 -3.41 -7.70 10.93
C ILE A 124 -4.40 -7.98 12.06
N ASP A 125 -5.49 -7.21 12.13
CA ASP A 125 -6.55 -7.42 13.12
C ASP A 125 -7.21 -8.78 12.95
N MET A 126 -7.54 -9.19 11.71
CA MET A 126 -8.14 -10.49 11.42
C MET A 126 -7.19 -11.64 11.78
N LEU A 127 -5.90 -11.50 11.51
CA LEU A 127 -4.89 -12.49 11.87
C LEU A 127 -4.78 -12.64 13.39
N ALA A 128 -4.77 -11.53 14.14
CA ALA A 128 -4.73 -11.52 15.59
C ALA A 128 -5.98 -12.19 16.21
N ASP A 129 -7.15 -11.90 15.66
CA ASP A 129 -8.42 -12.44 16.15
C ASP A 129 -8.59 -13.94 15.85
N SER A 130 -8.02 -14.41 14.75
CA SER A 130 -8.19 -15.78 14.27
C SER A 130 -7.23 -16.79 14.90
N SER A 131 -6.08 -16.36 15.39
CA SER A 131 -5.01 -17.24 15.91
C SER A 131 -4.25 -16.59 17.07
N ALA A 132 -4.14 -17.33 18.17
CA ALA A 132 -3.36 -16.89 19.33
C ALA A 132 -1.85 -16.71 19.03
N THR A 133 -1.34 -17.33 17.96
CA THR A 133 0.06 -17.23 17.53
C THR A 133 0.22 -16.45 16.23
N GLY A 134 -0.86 -16.01 15.58
CA GLY A 134 -0.83 -15.44 14.24
C GLY A 134 0.14 -14.28 14.08
N LEU A 135 0.16 -13.35 15.02
CA LEU A 135 1.11 -12.22 15.00
C LEU A 135 2.55 -12.68 15.28
N GLN A 136 2.74 -13.71 16.11
CA GLN A 136 4.07 -14.28 16.34
C GLN A 136 4.56 -15.01 15.09
N ASP A 137 3.70 -15.80 14.44
CA ASP A 137 4.01 -16.50 13.20
C ASP A 137 4.37 -15.50 12.08
N LEU A 138 3.68 -14.36 12.01
CA LEU A 138 4.01 -13.26 11.10
C LEU A 138 5.40 -12.69 11.39
N ARG A 139 5.69 -12.40 12.66
CA ARG A 139 6.99 -11.84 13.10
C ARG A 139 8.17 -12.77 12.80
N GLU A 140 7.95 -14.08 12.83
CA GLU A 140 8.98 -15.10 12.58
C GLU A 140 9.28 -15.31 11.08
N GLN A 141 8.55 -14.66 10.19
CA GLN A 141 8.83 -14.75 8.77
C GLN A 141 10.16 -14.07 8.41
N ASN A 142 10.91 -14.68 7.52
CA ASN A 142 12.23 -14.18 7.08
C ASN A 142 12.16 -12.91 6.22
N TRP A 143 10.97 -12.51 5.83
CA TRP A 143 10.68 -11.29 5.09
C TRP A 143 9.94 -10.22 5.94
N PHE A 144 9.79 -10.43 7.26
CA PHE A 144 9.08 -9.52 8.15
C PHE A 144 9.62 -8.07 8.09
N ASP A 145 10.92 -7.90 7.98
CA ASP A 145 11.57 -6.57 7.87
C ASP A 145 11.16 -5.81 6.60
N ARG A 146 10.47 -6.47 5.68
CA ARG A 146 10.03 -5.90 4.39
C ARG A 146 8.57 -5.49 4.39
N ILE A 147 7.89 -5.57 5.51
CA ILE A 147 6.52 -5.06 5.62
C ILE A 147 6.49 -3.74 6.39
N VAL A 148 5.50 -2.94 6.04
CA VAL A 148 5.07 -1.74 6.78
C VAL A 148 3.63 -1.99 7.21
N ILE A 149 3.36 -1.95 8.50
CA ILE A 149 2.01 -2.20 9.02
C ILE A 149 1.22 -0.90 9.00
N GLU A 150 0.12 -0.86 8.24
CA GLU A 150 -0.81 0.26 8.32
C GLU A 150 -1.45 0.31 9.71
N ALA A 151 -1.53 1.49 10.31
CA ALA A 151 -2.15 1.69 11.60
C ALA A 151 -3.36 2.61 11.48
N ASP A 152 -4.44 2.28 12.19
CA ASP A 152 -5.65 3.09 12.22
C ASP A 152 -5.40 4.40 12.99
N PRO A 153 -5.50 5.57 12.35
CA PRO A 153 -5.27 6.86 13.01
C PRO A 153 -6.28 7.14 14.15
N TYR A 154 -7.46 6.53 14.11
CA TYR A 154 -8.47 6.70 15.14
C TYR A 154 -8.20 5.85 16.39
N ARG A 155 -7.31 4.86 16.31
CA ARG A 155 -6.89 4.02 17.44
C ARG A 155 -5.57 4.46 18.05
N PHE A 156 -5.02 5.60 17.61
CA PHE A 156 -3.85 6.20 18.25
C PHE A 156 -4.20 6.68 19.69
N PRO A 157 -3.34 6.48 20.70
CA PRO A 157 -2.02 5.83 20.65
C PRO A 157 -2.08 4.33 20.99
N THR A 158 -3.26 3.78 21.29
CA THR A 158 -3.41 2.42 21.85
C THR A 158 -2.88 1.35 20.89
N GLN A 159 -3.34 1.35 19.65
CA GLN A 159 -2.90 0.37 18.65
C GLN A 159 -1.39 0.45 18.39
N HIS A 160 -0.82 1.66 18.34
CA HIS A 160 0.61 1.83 18.14
C HIS A 160 1.42 1.21 19.30
N ALA A 161 0.94 1.38 20.53
CA ALA A 161 1.56 0.75 21.69
C ALA A 161 1.44 -0.79 21.65
N GLU A 162 0.31 -1.31 21.19
CA GLU A 162 0.08 -2.74 20.99
C GLU A 162 1.02 -3.31 19.90
N LEU A 163 1.13 -2.65 18.75
CA LEU A 163 2.05 -3.05 17.68
C LEU A 163 3.51 -3.05 18.15
N ILE A 164 3.96 -1.99 18.85
CA ILE A 164 5.30 -1.91 19.40
C ILE A 164 5.55 -3.01 20.44
N ASN A 165 4.58 -3.32 21.29
CA ASN A 165 4.70 -4.39 22.29
C ASN A 165 4.77 -5.78 21.63
N THR A 166 4.07 -5.97 20.52
CA THR A 166 4.01 -7.26 19.80
C THR A 166 5.24 -7.47 18.93
N PHE A 167 5.60 -6.48 18.15
CA PHE A 167 6.64 -6.60 17.12
C PHE A 167 7.99 -5.99 17.52
N GLY A 168 8.03 -5.15 18.54
CA GLY A 168 9.21 -4.42 18.97
C GLY A 168 9.19 -2.96 18.49
N ARG A 169 10.16 -2.18 19.02
CA ARG A 169 10.23 -0.74 18.73
C ARG A 169 10.69 -0.40 17.31
N ASP A 170 11.26 -1.35 16.61
CA ASP A 170 11.81 -1.20 15.25
C ASP A 170 10.82 -1.72 14.19
N VAL A 171 9.56 -1.93 14.56
CA VAL A 171 8.49 -2.27 13.61
C VAL A 171 8.21 -1.05 12.71
N ASN A 172 8.13 -1.32 11.40
CA ASN A 172 7.79 -0.32 10.40
C ASN A 172 6.27 -0.20 10.21
#